data_ec7093e728b6f6bd536129d3f508e006
#
_entry.id   ec7093e728b6f6bd536129d3f508e006
#
_cell.length_a   1.000
_cell.length_b   1.000
_cell.length_c   1.000
_cell.angle_alpha   90.00
_cell.angle_beta   90.00
_cell.angle_gamma   90.00
#
_symmetry.space_group_name_H-M   'P 1'
#
loop_
_entity.id
_entity.type
_entity.pdbx_description
1 polymer ?
#
loop_
_entity_poly.entity_id
_entity_poly.type
_entity_poly.pdbx_seq_one_letter_code
_entity_poly.pdbx_strand_id
1 'polypeptide(L)'
;GLADGRDVARVLAAGAQAAVLGTAFVATQESFAHDLHKQALLAAQDGDTVLTEDFHINWPPHAAVRVLASSVTRGERGDPFSAAARTTIGEEEGRPIYLFSTDSPLRSMTGDFEGMALYAGRGVDRIGDVEPAGERVRRIAEDAAQELHPAC
;
A
#
# COMPACT_ATOMS: atom_id res chain seq x y z
N GLY A 1 6.97 7.12 -3.07
CA GLY A 1 5.77 6.95 -3.88
C GLY A 1 5.12 8.29 -4.20
N LEU A 2 4.36 8.31 -5.27
CA LEU A 2 3.55 9.46 -5.64
C LEU A 2 2.20 9.35 -4.93
N ALA A 3 1.68 10.46 -4.37
CA ALA A 3 0.44 10.44 -3.59
C ALA A 3 -0.60 11.46 -4.08
N ASP A 4 -0.17 12.59 -4.64
CA ASP A 4 -1.02 13.74 -4.99
C ASP A 4 -0.64 14.38 -6.33
N GLY A 5 -1.35 15.46 -6.69
CA GLY A 5 -1.13 16.19 -7.93
C GLY A 5 0.22 16.91 -8.00
N ARG A 6 0.79 17.36 -6.86
CA ARG A 6 2.13 17.95 -6.83
C ARG A 6 3.20 16.95 -7.19
N ASP A 7 3.09 15.72 -6.68
CA ASP A 7 4.00 14.64 -7.06
C ASP A 7 3.91 14.34 -8.56
N VAL A 8 2.70 14.30 -9.11
CA VAL A 8 2.47 14.10 -10.55
C VAL A 8 3.10 15.23 -11.35
N ALA A 9 2.83 16.47 -11.00
CA ALA A 9 3.43 17.64 -11.66
C ALA A 9 4.96 17.59 -11.65
N ARG A 10 5.55 17.28 -10.50
CA ARG A 10 7.00 17.19 -10.32
C ARG A 10 7.64 16.15 -11.25
N VAL A 11 7.05 14.94 -11.38
CA VAL A 11 7.65 13.90 -12.25
C VAL A 11 7.43 14.22 -13.73
N LEU A 12 6.30 14.80 -14.10
CA LEU A 12 6.05 15.26 -15.48
C LEU A 12 7.01 16.40 -15.87
N ALA A 13 7.24 17.38 -15.00
CA ALA A 13 8.21 18.44 -15.19
C ALA A 13 9.65 17.91 -15.33
N ALA A 14 9.96 16.79 -14.69
CA ALA A 14 11.24 16.10 -14.82
C ALA A 14 11.35 15.24 -16.09
N GLY A 15 10.35 15.24 -16.97
CA GLY A 15 10.36 14.56 -18.26
C GLY A 15 9.67 13.18 -18.27
N ALA A 16 9.00 12.77 -17.21
CA ALA A 16 8.17 11.57 -17.23
C ALA A 16 6.97 11.78 -18.16
N GLN A 17 6.57 10.71 -18.88
CA GLN A 17 5.39 10.75 -19.77
C GLN A 17 4.11 10.34 -19.05
N ALA A 18 4.24 9.69 -17.89
CA ALA A 18 3.13 9.25 -17.05
C ALA A 18 3.55 9.13 -15.59
N ALA A 19 2.57 9.08 -14.69
CA ALA A 19 2.76 8.85 -13.26
C ALA A 19 1.96 7.62 -12.82
N VAL A 20 2.56 6.77 -11.96
CA VAL A 20 1.91 5.59 -11.40
C VAL A 20 1.70 5.80 -9.90
N LEU A 21 0.45 5.74 -9.47
CA LEU A 21 0.04 5.87 -8.07
C LEU A 21 -0.62 4.56 -7.63
N GLY A 22 -0.16 3.99 -6.51
CA GLY A 22 -0.73 2.76 -5.92
C GLY A 22 -1.55 3.07 -4.68
N THR A 23 -0.90 3.50 -3.60
CA THR A 23 -1.49 3.70 -2.27
C THR A 23 -2.72 4.61 -2.29
N ALA A 24 -2.68 5.70 -3.08
CA ALA A 24 -3.80 6.60 -3.25
C ALA A 24 -5.06 5.88 -3.75
N PHE A 25 -4.93 4.87 -4.62
CA PHE A 25 -6.05 4.09 -5.14
C PHE A 25 -6.44 2.91 -4.28
N VAL A 26 -5.56 2.39 -3.40
CA VAL A 26 -5.97 1.47 -2.33
C VAL A 26 -7.00 2.14 -1.42
N ALA A 27 -6.81 3.41 -1.10
CA ALA A 27 -7.72 4.22 -0.28
C ALA A 27 -8.88 4.83 -1.11
N THR A 28 -9.52 4.05 -1.97
CA THR A 28 -10.74 4.46 -2.70
C THR A 28 -11.92 3.57 -2.36
N GLN A 29 -13.15 4.04 -2.63
CA GLN A 29 -14.37 3.29 -2.34
C GLN A 29 -14.45 2.02 -3.16
N GLU A 30 -14.03 2.06 -4.43
CA GLU A 30 -14.07 0.93 -5.37
C GLU A 30 -12.97 -0.09 -5.14
N SER A 31 -11.88 0.31 -4.48
CA SER A 31 -10.79 -0.61 -4.15
C SER A 31 -11.31 -1.81 -3.35
N PHE A 32 -10.93 -3.01 -3.75
CA PHE A 32 -11.29 -4.25 -3.07
C PHE A 32 -10.46 -4.52 -1.80
N ALA A 33 -9.54 -3.61 -1.46
CA ALA A 33 -8.79 -3.67 -0.21
C ALA A 33 -9.74 -3.66 0.99
N HIS A 34 -9.41 -4.45 2.01
CA HIS A 34 -10.17 -4.53 3.25
C HIS A 34 -10.20 -3.17 3.98
N ASP A 35 -11.27 -2.86 4.68
CA ASP A 35 -11.44 -1.57 5.34
C ASP A 35 -10.37 -1.33 6.42
N LEU A 36 -9.90 -2.37 7.11
CA LEU A 36 -8.77 -2.25 8.05
C LEU A 36 -7.49 -1.76 7.36
N HIS A 37 -7.18 -2.23 6.14
CA HIS A 37 -6.04 -1.71 5.38
C HIS A 37 -6.24 -0.24 5.02
N LYS A 38 -7.43 0.14 4.53
CA LYS A 38 -7.74 1.56 4.24
C LYS A 38 -7.59 2.44 5.48
N GLN A 39 -8.13 2.00 6.63
CA GLN A 39 -8.01 2.73 7.89
C GLN A 39 -6.54 2.84 8.35
N ALA A 40 -5.76 1.79 8.21
CA ALA A 40 -4.33 1.82 8.53
C ALA A 40 -3.57 2.83 7.65
N LEU A 41 -3.91 2.94 6.35
CA LEU A 41 -3.34 3.96 5.46
C LEU A 41 -3.69 5.39 5.91
N LEU A 42 -4.94 5.63 6.32
CA LEU A 42 -5.38 6.96 6.79
C LEU A 42 -4.75 7.37 8.14
N ALA A 43 -4.41 6.38 8.97
CA ALA A 43 -3.77 6.62 10.26
C ALA A 43 -2.25 6.82 10.16
N ALA A 44 -1.64 6.40 9.06
CA ALA A 44 -0.19 6.37 8.89
C ALA A 44 0.41 7.78 8.74
N GLN A 45 1.60 7.96 9.29
CA GLN A 45 2.38 9.19 9.25
C GLN A 45 3.63 9.01 8.38
N ASP A 46 4.35 10.12 8.14
CA ASP A 46 5.66 10.04 7.48
C ASP A 46 6.60 9.13 8.30
N GLY A 47 7.29 8.23 7.61
CA GLY A 47 8.18 7.24 8.24
C GLY A 47 7.54 5.91 8.63
N ASP A 48 6.20 5.78 8.61
CA ASP A 48 5.51 4.54 9.00
C ASP A 48 5.60 3.41 7.95
N THR A 49 6.34 3.61 6.87
CA THR A 49 6.54 2.56 5.86
C THR A 49 7.95 1.97 5.89
N VAL A 50 8.03 0.65 5.77
CA VAL A 50 9.27 -0.13 5.77
C VAL A 50 9.45 -0.82 4.42
N LEU A 51 10.67 -0.81 3.87
CA LEU A 51 11.05 -1.66 2.75
C LEU A 51 11.62 -2.95 3.34
N THR A 52 11.01 -4.08 3.06
CA THR A 52 11.36 -5.38 3.66
C THR A 52 11.28 -6.53 2.67
N GLU A 53 12.01 -7.61 2.95
CA GLU A 53 11.93 -8.90 2.25
C GLU A 53 11.13 -9.94 3.05
N ASP A 54 10.57 -9.58 4.19
CA ASP A 54 9.87 -10.51 5.09
C ASP A 54 8.63 -11.15 4.45
N PHE A 55 7.96 -10.41 3.55
CA PHE A 55 6.82 -10.93 2.78
C PHE A 55 7.29 -11.55 1.47
N HIS A 56 7.72 -12.82 1.51
CA HIS A 56 8.37 -13.50 0.39
C HIS A 56 7.59 -14.72 -0.15
N ILE A 57 6.66 -15.28 0.62
CA ILE A 57 5.85 -16.41 0.15
C ILE A 57 5.02 -15.92 -1.05
N ASN A 58 5.07 -16.66 -2.16
CA ASN A 58 4.47 -16.38 -3.47
C ASN A 58 5.24 -15.38 -4.36
N TRP A 59 6.40 -14.87 -3.91
CA TRP A 59 7.25 -14.00 -4.72
C TRP A 59 8.66 -14.58 -4.90
N PRO A 60 9.42 -14.13 -5.90
CA PRO A 60 10.82 -14.52 -6.01
C PRO A 60 11.60 -14.16 -4.74
N PRO A 61 12.56 -14.98 -4.31
CA PRO A 61 13.41 -14.67 -3.17
C PRO A 61 14.05 -13.28 -3.32
N HIS A 62 14.14 -12.54 -2.20
CA HIS A 62 14.74 -11.20 -2.12
C HIS A 62 13.99 -10.09 -2.90
N ALA A 63 12.75 -10.34 -3.30
CA ALA A 63 11.89 -9.30 -3.85
C ALA A 63 11.35 -8.41 -2.73
N ALA A 64 12.03 -7.28 -2.49
CA ALA A 64 11.62 -6.35 -1.44
C ALA A 64 10.29 -5.65 -1.78
N VAL A 65 9.44 -5.53 -0.77
CA VAL A 65 8.15 -4.82 -0.83
C VAL A 65 8.12 -3.68 0.18
N ARG A 66 7.35 -2.63 -0.10
CA ARG A 66 7.12 -1.56 0.87
C ARG A 66 5.74 -1.67 1.47
N VAL A 67 5.69 -1.74 2.79
CA VAL A 67 4.48 -1.95 3.59
C VAL A 67 4.44 -0.99 4.77
N LEU A 68 3.28 -0.86 5.42
CA LEU A 68 3.21 -0.23 6.75
C LEU A 68 3.98 -1.07 7.76
N ALA A 69 4.61 -0.41 8.74
CA ALA A 69 5.28 -1.08 9.84
C ALA A 69 4.26 -1.92 10.65
N SER A 70 4.61 -3.16 10.94
CA SER A 70 3.75 -4.14 11.63
C SER A 70 4.58 -5.01 12.57
N SER A 71 3.93 -5.91 13.31
CA SER A 71 4.61 -6.92 14.12
C SER A 71 5.54 -7.81 13.29
N VAL A 72 5.22 -8.03 12.00
CA VAL A 72 6.06 -8.76 11.07
C VAL A 72 7.37 -8.01 10.83
N THR A 73 7.30 -6.74 10.41
CA THR A 73 8.48 -5.93 10.09
C THR A 73 9.33 -5.57 11.31
N ARG A 74 8.78 -5.70 12.52
CA ARG A 74 9.52 -5.56 13.79
C ARG A 74 10.16 -6.87 14.28
N GLY A 75 10.00 -7.97 13.52
CA GLY A 75 10.56 -9.29 13.89
C GLY A 75 9.83 -9.98 15.04
N GLU A 76 8.65 -9.50 15.45
CA GLU A 76 7.88 -10.04 16.59
C GLU A 76 7.16 -11.35 16.23
N ARG A 77 7.09 -11.71 14.95
CA ARG A 77 6.40 -12.90 14.43
C ARG A 77 7.34 -14.07 14.09
N GLY A 78 8.62 -13.96 14.44
CA GLY A 78 9.63 -14.98 14.19
C GLY A 78 10.43 -14.75 12.90
N ASP A 79 11.23 -15.74 12.51
CA ASP A 79 12.08 -15.68 11.32
C ASP A 79 11.28 -16.03 10.05
N PRO A 80 11.11 -15.10 9.11
CA PRO A 80 10.35 -15.33 7.88
C PRO A 80 10.96 -16.43 6.99
N PHE A 81 12.27 -16.66 7.09
CA PHE A 81 12.99 -17.63 6.27
C PHE A 81 13.19 -19.00 6.93
N SER A 82 12.63 -19.21 8.13
CA SER A 82 12.70 -20.50 8.79
C SER A 82 11.79 -21.54 8.11
N ALA A 83 12.20 -22.80 8.12
CA ALA A 83 11.42 -23.90 7.53
C ALA A 83 10.03 -24.11 8.17
N ALA A 84 9.81 -23.57 9.38
CA ALA A 84 8.56 -23.62 10.11
C ALA A 84 7.57 -22.50 9.71
N ALA A 85 7.90 -21.66 8.76
CA ALA A 85 7.24 -20.37 8.50
C ALA A 85 5.83 -20.42 7.88
N ARG A 86 5.29 -21.59 7.52
CA ARG A 86 3.92 -21.68 6.95
C ARG A 86 2.84 -21.75 8.02
N THR A 87 2.75 -20.72 8.83
CA THR A 87 1.65 -20.54 9.77
C THR A 87 0.46 -19.90 9.06
N THR A 88 -0.69 -20.55 9.06
CA THR A 88 -1.93 -19.96 8.54
C THR A 88 -2.39 -18.85 9.46
N ILE A 89 -2.62 -17.68 8.93
CA ILE A 89 -3.11 -16.48 9.65
C ILE A 89 -4.47 -16.01 9.17
N GLY A 90 -4.99 -16.59 8.09
CA GLY A 90 -6.28 -16.21 7.54
C GLY A 90 -6.71 -17.11 6.42
N GLU A 91 -7.83 -16.74 5.79
CA GLU A 91 -8.45 -17.49 4.72
C GLU A 91 -9.10 -16.55 3.70
N GLU A 92 -9.09 -16.97 2.43
CA GLU A 92 -9.89 -16.40 1.35
C GLU A 92 -10.57 -17.53 0.56
N GLU A 93 -11.89 -17.64 0.65
CA GLU A 93 -12.69 -18.64 -0.08
C GLU A 93 -12.15 -20.08 0.06
N GLY A 94 -11.71 -20.48 1.25
CA GLY A 94 -11.12 -21.79 1.54
C GLY A 94 -9.62 -21.89 1.23
N ARG A 95 -8.99 -20.86 0.66
CA ARG A 95 -7.55 -20.79 0.43
C ARG A 95 -6.85 -20.22 1.68
N PRO A 96 -5.91 -20.95 2.30
CA PRO A 96 -5.20 -20.42 3.45
C PRO A 96 -4.30 -19.24 3.08
N ILE A 97 -4.31 -18.22 3.93
CA ILE A 97 -3.36 -17.10 3.89
C ILE A 97 -2.26 -17.38 4.91
N TYR A 98 -1.02 -17.31 4.48
CA TYR A 98 0.12 -17.61 5.35
C TYR A 98 0.79 -16.34 5.87
N LEU A 99 1.28 -16.41 7.11
CA LEU A 99 2.21 -15.43 7.63
C LEU A 99 3.42 -15.32 6.69
N PHE A 100 3.93 -14.13 6.48
CA PHE A 100 5.01 -13.83 5.51
C PHE A 100 4.63 -14.03 4.02
N SER A 101 3.34 -14.22 3.70
CA SER A 101 2.90 -14.20 2.31
C SER A 101 2.79 -12.77 1.79
N THR A 102 2.81 -12.63 0.47
CA THR A 102 2.55 -11.35 -0.21
C THR A 102 1.07 -11.00 -0.31
N ASP A 103 0.20 -11.77 0.32
CA ASP A 103 -1.22 -11.48 0.39
C ASP A 103 -1.47 -10.20 1.18
N SER A 104 -2.23 -9.29 0.59
CA SER A 104 -2.68 -8.04 1.22
C SER A 104 -4.16 -8.18 1.60
N PRO A 105 -4.63 -7.57 2.70
CA PRO A 105 -6.03 -7.71 3.11
C PRO A 105 -7.02 -7.28 2.04
N LEU A 106 -7.88 -8.21 1.62
CA LEU A 106 -9.00 -8.00 0.70
C LEU A 106 -10.33 -8.17 1.44
N ARG A 107 -11.42 -7.61 0.90
CA ARG A 107 -12.77 -7.72 1.49
C ARG A 107 -13.27 -9.16 1.61
N SER A 108 -12.77 -10.06 0.74
CA SER A 108 -13.08 -11.50 0.76
C SER A 108 -12.33 -12.29 1.84
N MET A 109 -11.31 -11.69 2.47
CA MET A 109 -10.45 -12.38 3.42
C MET A 109 -10.94 -12.25 4.85
N THR A 110 -10.54 -13.22 5.68
CA THR A 110 -10.69 -13.22 7.14
C THR A 110 -9.35 -13.59 7.79
N GLY A 111 -9.17 -13.21 9.05
CA GLY A 111 -7.99 -13.60 9.84
C GLY A 111 -7.22 -12.44 10.44
N ASP A 112 -5.93 -12.62 10.66
CA ASP A 112 -5.02 -11.64 11.25
C ASP A 112 -4.47 -10.69 10.17
N PHE A 113 -5.21 -9.63 9.90
CA PHE A 113 -4.85 -8.64 8.87
C PHE A 113 -3.57 -7.87 9.18
N GLU A 114 -3.21 -7.72 10.46
CA GLU A 114 -1.94 -7.07 10.88
C GLU A 114 -0.72 -7.92 10.51
N GLY A 115 -0.89 -9.23 10.41
CA GLY A 115 0.13 -10.15 9.93
C GLY A 115 0.26 -10.23 8.42
N MET A 116 -0.63 -9.60 7.64
CA MET A 116 -0.60 -9.55 6.18
C MET A 116 0.21 -8.36 5.65
N ALA A 117 0.54 -8.38 4.35
CA ALA A 117 1.28 -7.29 3.70
C ALA A 117 0.40 -6.05 3.47
N LEU A 118 0.51 -5.06 4.33
CA LEU A 118 -0.19 -3.77 4.21
C LEU A 118 0.59 -2.84 3.27
N TYR A 119 0.49 -3.05 1.96
CA TYR A 119 1.25 -2.27 0.97
C TYR A 119 0.98 -0.77 1.08
N ALA A 120 2.06 0.01 1.20
CA ALA A 120 2.01 1.45 1.29
C ALA A 120 3.29 2.10 0.75
N GLY A 121 3.16 3.15 -0.05
CA GLY A 121 4.27 3.97 -0.51
C GLY A 121 4.67 5.03 0.52
N ARG A 122 5.82 5.69 0.31
CA ARG A 122 6.37 6.72 1.21
C ARG A 122 5.46 7.95 1.38
N GLY A 123 4.58 8.24 0.44
CA GLY A 123 3.64 9.35 0.53
C GLY A 123 2.32 8.98 1.23
N VAL A 124 2.32 7.96 2.08
CA VAL A 124 1.11 7.48 2.77
C VAL A 124 0.51 8.56 3.69
N ASP A 125 1.33 9.37 4.32
CA ASP A 125 0.97 10.51 5.18
C ASP A 125 0.07 11.56 4.50
N ARG A 126 0.05 11.57 3.16
CA ARG A 126 -0.78 12.46 2.35
C ARG A 126 -2.09 11.85 1.88
N ILE A 127 -2.38 10.63 2.32
CA ILE A 127 -3.66 9.94 2.04
C ILE A 127 -4.61 10.24 3.18
N GLY A 128 -5.46 11.26 3.03
CA GLY A 128 -6.31 11.77 4.10
C GLY A 128 -7.75 11.26 4.12
N ASP A 129 -8.17 10.55 3.08
CA ASP A 129 -9.58 10.18 2.89
C ASP A 129 -9.77 8.89 2.08
N VAL A 130 -10.99 8.34 2.15
CA VAL A 130 -11.48 7.30 1.25
C VAL A 130 -12.60 7.91 0.40
N GLU A 131 -12.27 8.26 -0.83
CA GLU A 131 -13.18 8.89 -1.77
C GLU A 131 -13.41 8.00 -3.01
N PRO A 132 -14.40 8.30 -3.88
CA PRO A 132 -14.56 7.61 -5.16
C PRO A 132 -13.29 7.74 -6.03
N ALA A 133 -12.88 6.66 -6.69
CA ALA A 133 -11.67 6.65 -7.52
C ALA A 133 -11.71 7.71 -8.63
N GLY A 134 -12.88 7.96 -9.22
CA GLY A 134 -13.06 9.01 -10.24
C GLY A 134 -12.83 10.42 -9.68
N GLU A 135 -13.22 10.69 -8.44
CA GLU A 135 -12.95 11.96 -7.74
C GLU A 135 -11.45 12.12 -7.49
N ARG A 136 -10.80 11.05 -7.02
CA ARG A 136 -9.36 10.99 -6.80
C ARG A 136 -8.58 11.34 -8.07
N VAL A 137 -8.93 10.71 -9.19
CA VAL A 137 -8.31 10.99 -10.50
C VAL A 137 -8.47 12.46 -10.87
N ARG A 138 -9.70 12.99 -10.72
CA ARG A 138 -10.01 14.38 -11.11
C ARG A 138 -9.21 15.36 -10.27
N ARG A 139 -9.22 15.21 -8.95
CA ARG A 139 -8.47 16.05 -8.02
C ARG A 139 -6.97 16.04 -8.31
N ILE A 140 -6.37 14.86 -8.47
CA ILE A 140 -4.95 14.71 -8.80
C ILE A 140 -4.60 15.41 -10.12
N ALA A 141 -5.45 15.25 -11.15
CA ALA A 141 -5.22 15.86 -12.45
C ALA A 141 -5.34 17.40 -12.40
N GLU A 142 -6.34 17.93 -11.71
CA GLU A 142 -6.56 19.37 -11.52
C GLU A 142 -5.40 20.01 -10.75
N ASP A 143 -5.00 19.41 -9.61
CA ASP A 143 -3.88 19.87 -8.81
C ASP A 143 -2.56 19.85 -9.61
N ALA A 144 -2.32 18.78 -10.39
CA ALA A 144 -1.14 18.69 -11.24
C ALA A 144 -1.13 19.75 -12.34
N ALA A 145 -2.28 20.02 -12.95
CA ALA A 145 -2.41 21.06 -13.98
C ALA A 145 -2.15 22.47 -13.41
N GLN A 146 -2.64 22.76 -12.21
CA GLN A 146 -2.39 24.03 -11.51
C GLN A 146 -0.90 24.22 -11.18
N GLU A 147 -0.23 23.17 -10.71
CA GLU A 147 1.22 23.22 -10.40
C GLU A 147 2.09 23.38 -11.67
N LEU A 148 1.68 22.79 -12.80
CA LEU A 148 2.40 22.91 -14.06
C LEU A 148 2.15 24.25 -14.77
N HIS A 149 0.99 24.87 -14.54
CA HIS A 149 0.56 26.11 -15.17
C HIS A 149 0.01 27.08 -14.11
N PRO A 150 0.89 27.57 -13.20
CA PRO A 150 0.42 28.55 -12.21
C PRO A 150 -0.17 29.76 -12.90
N ALA A 151 -1.37 30.15 -12.49
CA ALA A 151 -2.00 31.39 -12.99
C ALA A 151 -1.07 32.59 -12.70
N CYS A 152 -0.80 33.39 -13.73
CA CYS A 152 -0.02 34.63 -13.60
C CYS A 152 -0.77 35.67 -12.77
#